data_d438231b44f2b73c03ab3de714b51ded
#
_entry.id   d438231b44f2b73c03ab3de714b51ded
#
_cell.length_a   1.000
_cell.length_b   1.000
_cell.length_c   1.000
_cell.angle_alpha   90.00
_cell.angle_beta   90.00
_cell.angle_gamma   90.00
#
_symmetry.space_group_name_H-M   'P 1'
#
loop_
_entity.id
_entity.type
_entity.pdbx_description
1 polymer ?
#
loop_
_entity_poly.entity_id
_entity_poly.type
_entity_poly.pdbx_seq_one_letter_code
_entity_poly.pdbx_strand_id
1 'polypeptide(L)'
;MWTEVAIVMNTYHPSADNFAICITITILILCAYMMYEGLAHQSGVTKWMVISIAALTAIVPLFFYPFRESFDHDSQKIRLHYLGYTRIISRENYPILLTGQDLINNGAIRLCASGGLFGYWGKWKSGDGRNFTSYITHREENVYYLSDGTNIIAINAPKEWIDQMYQSTLPGEEGVGDH
;
A
#
# COMPACT_ATOMS: atom_id res chain seq x y z
N MET A 1 -2.63 40.39 -9.56
CA MET A 1 -2.71 39.36 -10.58
C MET A 1 -2.07 38.12 -9.96
N TRP A 2 -2.88 37.34 -9.23
CA TRP A 2 -2.44 36.11 -8.53
C TRP A 2 -2.54 34.98 -9.54
N THR A 3 -1.42 34.53 -10.05
CA THR A 3 -1.34 33.28 -10.80
C THR A 3 -1.58 32.15 -9.81
N GLU A 4 -2.74 31.52 -9.86
CA GLU A 4 -2.97 30.22 -9.27
C GLU A 4 -1.95 29.25 -9.86
N VAL A 5 -0.95 28.89 -9.06
CA VAL A 5 -0.10 27.76 -9.36
C VAL A 5 -0.98 26.54 -9.21
N ALA A 6 -1.51 26.05 -10.32
CA ALA A 6 -2.25 24.80 -10.35
C ALA A 6 -1.27 23.71 -9.88
N ILE A 7 -1.44 23.26 -8.64
CA ILE A 7 -0.72 22.10 -8.10
C ILE A 7 -1.18 20.91 -8.95
N VAL A 8 -0.36 20.51 -9.90
CA VAL A 8 -0.61 19.31 -10.71
C VAL A 8 -0.38 18.12 -9.79
N MET A 9 -1.43 17.74 -9.07
CA MET A 9 -1.42 16.47 -8.34
C MET A 9 -1.58 15.34 -9.37
N ASN A 10 -0.48 14.68 -9.70
CA ASN A 10 -0.57 13.41 -10.40
C ASN A 10 -1.18 12.39 -9.43
N THR A 11 -2.32 11.83 -9.84
CA THR A 11 -3.00 10.78 -9.08
C THR A 11 -2.76 9.44 -9.75
N TYR A 12 -2.45 8.44 -8.94
CA TYR A 12 -2.30 7.06 -9.36
C TYR A 12 -3.35 6.20 -8.62
N HIS A 13 -3.99 5.32 -9.36
CA HIS A 13 -4.90 4.33 -8.80
C HIS A 13 -4.20 2.98 -8.89
N PRO A 14 -3.68 2.47 -7.77
CA PRO A 14 -3.00 1.19 -7.79
C PRO A 14 -3.96 0.08 -8.23
N SER A 15 -3.53 -0.73 -9.19
CA SER A 15 -4.25 -1.93 -9.59
C SER A 15 -4.07 -3.02 -8.53
N ALA A 16 -5.09 -3.83 -8.28
CA ALA A 16 -4.93 -5.05 -7.51
C ALA A 16 -4.51 -6.20 -8.44
N ASP A 17 -3.66 -7.11 -7.98
CA ASP A 17 -3.33 -8.29 -8.75
C ASP A 17 -4.51 -9.28 -8.82
N ASN A 18 -4.50 -10.16 -9.83
CA ASN A 18 -5.58 -11.12 -10.06
C ASN A 18 -5.81 -12.05 -8.86
N PHE A 19 -4.75 -12.40 -8.15
CA PHE A 19 -4.84 -13.26 -6.96
C PHE A 19 -5.56 -12.53 -5.81
N ALA A 20 -5.22 -11.27 -5.56
CA ALA A 20 -5.90 -10.44 -4.58
C ALA A 20 -7.39 -10.24 -4.92
N ILE A 21 -7.72 -10.03 -6.20
CA ILE A 21 -9.09 -9.90 -6.67
C ILE A 21 -9.87 -11.19 -6.43
N CYS A 22 -9.34 -12.35 -6.83
CA CYS A 22 -10.00 -13.64 -6.65
C CYS A 22 -10.27 -13.97 -5.17
N ILE A 23 -9.28 -13.77 -4.29
CA ILE A 23 -9.45 -13.99 -2.85
C ILE A 23 -10.51 -13.03 -2.29
N THR A 24 -10.45 -11.75 -2.64
CA THR A 24 -11.40 -10.76 -2.16
C THR A 24 -12.83 -11.12 -2.56
N ILE A 25 -13.08 -11.47 -3.84
CA ILE A 25 -14.40 -11.87 -4.32
C ILE A 25 -14.88 -13.13 -3.57
N THR A 26 -14.02 -14.13 -3.40
CA THR A 26 -14.36 -15.37 -2.70
C THR A 26 -14.79 -15.11 -1.26
N ILE A 27 -14.05 -14.28 -0.54
CA ILE A 27 -14.38 -13.92 0.85
C ILE A 27 -15.67 -13.12 0.92
N LEU A 28 -15.90 -12.17 0.00
CA LEU A 28 -17.14 -11.39 -0.04
C LEU A 28 -18.35 -12.26 -0.30
N ILE A 29 -18.25 -13.25 -1.20
CA ILE A 29 -19.33 -14.24 -1.46
C ILE A 29 -19.59 -15.06 -0.18
N LEU A 30 -18.54 -15.51 0.50
CA LEU A 30 -18.69 -16.27 1.76
C LEU A 30 -19.34 -15.40 2.85
N CYS A 31 -18.95 -14.15 2.98
CA CYS A 31 -19.58 -13.21 3.93
C CYS A 31 -21.05 -13.00 3.61
N ALA A 32 -21.41 -12.82 2.33
CA ALA A 32 -22.80 -12.66 1.90
C ALA A 32 -23.63 -13.92 2.20
N TYR A 33 -23.06 -15.10 1.96
CA TYR A 33 -23.69 -16.37 2.32
C TYR A 33 -23.91 -16.51 3.83
N MET A 34 -22.89 -16.20 4.64
CA MET A 34 -23.01 -16.23 6.11
C MET A 34 -24.08 -15.24 6.61
N MET A 35 -24.17 -14.07 6.01
CA MET A 35 -25.21 -13.09 6.34
C MET A 35 -26.60 -13.63 5.99
N TYR A 36 -26.76 -14.24 4.82
CA TYR A 36 -28.02 -14.88 4.40
C TYR A 36 -28.43 -15.97 5.37
N GLU A 37 -27.54 -16.91 5.70
CA GLU A 37 -27.79 -17.99 6.68
C GLU A 37 -28.14 -17.43 8.06
N GLY A 38 -27.43 -16.41 8.52
CA GLY A 38 -27.72 -15.73 9.78
C GLY A 38 -29.11 -15.10 9.80
N LEU A 39 -29.56 -14.52 8.69
CA LEU A 39 -30.88 -13.88 8.58
C LEU A 39 -32.01 -14.93 8.46
N ALA A 40 -31.80 -15.98 7.65
CA ALA A 40 -32.84 -16.92 7.27
C ALA A 40 -33.03 -18.05 8.30
N HIS A 41 -31.97 -18.56 8.91
CA HIS A 41 -32.00 -19.80 9.65
C HIS A 41 -31.57 -19.70 11.13
N GLN A 42 -30.97 -18.57 11.53
CA GLN A 42 -30.54 -18.38 12.92
C GLN A 42 -31.52 -17.48 13.71
N SER A 43 -31.54 -17.66 15.04
CA SER A 43 -32.36 -16.88 15.95
C SER A 43 -31.57 -16.39 17.15
N GLY A 44 -32.08 -15.38 17.83
CA GLY A 44 -31.47 -14.86 19.06
C GLY A 44 -30.06 -14.29 18.87
N VAL A 45 -29.20 -14.52 19.86
CA VAL A 45 -27.83 -13.94 19.90
C VAL A 45 -26.95 -14.49 18.78
N THR A 46 -27.09 -15.76 18.43
CA THR A 46 -26.30 -16.42 17.37
C THR A 46 -26.44 -15.72 16.02
N LYS A 47 -27.64 -15.28 15.67
CA LYS A 47 -27.93 -14.51 14.45
C LYS A 47 -27.05 -13.25 14.39
N TRP A 48 -27.06 -12.46 15.44
CA TRP A 48 -26.31 -11.20 15.46
C TRP A 48 -24.79 -11.41 15.50
N MET A 49 -24.33 -12.47 16.16
CA MET A 49 -22.91 -12.84 16.13
C MET A 49 -22.42 -13.17 14.72
N VAL A 50 -23.14 -14.02 13.99
CA VAL A 50 -22.78 -14.42 12.62
C VAL A 50 -22.76 -13.22 11.69
N ILE A 51 -23.81 -12.37 11.74
CA ILE A 51 -23.90 -11.16 10.91
C ILE A 51 -22.75 -10.20 11.24
N SER A 52 -22.46 -9.99 12.54
CA SER A 52 -21.38 -9.08 12.95
C SER A 52 -20.02 -9.56 12.49
N ILE A 53 -19.70 -10.84 12.59
CA ILE A 53 -18.44 -11.41 12.14
C ILE A 53 -18.30 -11.25 10.62
N ALA A 54 -19.34 -11.59 9.85
CA ALA A 54 -19.34 -11.44 8.41
C ALA A 54 -19.15 -9.96 7.98
N ALA A 55 -19.87 -9.03 8.62
CA ALA A 55 -19.75 -7.61 8.35
C ALA A 55 -18.35 -7.07 8.69
N LEU A 56 -17.78 -7.43 9.83
CA LEU A 56 -16.42 -7.02 10.23
C LEU A 56 -15.37 -7.57 9.25
N THR A 57 -15.49 -8.83 8.84
CA THR A 57 -14.58 -9.44 7.86
C THR A 57 -14.61 -8.72 6.52
N ALA A 58 -15.76 -8.22 6.09
CA ALA A 58 -15.91 -7.48 4.84
C ALA A 58 -15.44 -6.00 4.96
N ILE A 59 -15.69 -5.35 6.10
CA ILE A 59 -15.49 -3.90 6.26
C ILE A 59 -14.07 -3.56 6.71
N VAL A 60 -13.53 -4.30 7.69
CA VAL A 60 -12.22 -3.96 8.30
C VAL A 60 -11.09 -3.83 7.26
N PRO A 61 -10.95 -4.73 6.27
CA PRO A 61 -9.88 -4.62 5.28
C PRO A 61 -9.95 -3.36 4.41
N LEU A 62 -11.14 -2.75 4.24
CA LEU A 62 -11.28 -1.52 3.46
C LEU A 62 -10.52 -0.34 4.08
N PHE A 63 -10.31 -0.33 5.41
CA PHE A 63 -9.52 0.69 6.08
C PHE A 63 -8.02 0.59 5.78
N PHE A 64 -7.56 -0.55 5.29
CA PHE A 64 -6.15 -0.80 4.96
C PHE A 64 -5.88 -0.79 3.46
N TYR A 65 -6.92 -0.63 2.63
CA TYR A 65 -6.78 -0.53 1.18
C TYR A 65 -6.54 0.92 0.76
N PRO A 66 -5.43 1.22 0.07
CA PRO A 66 -5.19 2.55 -0.48
C PRO A 66 -6.05 2.75 -1.72
N PHE A 67 -7.09 3.58 -1.61
CA PHE A 67 -8.00 3.87 -2.72
C PHE A 67 -7.36 4.71 -3.81
N ARG A 68 -6.41 5.57 -3.43
CA ARG A 68 -5.74 6.49 -4.32
C ARG A 68 -4.37 6.85 -3.76
N GLU A 69 -3.43 7.00 -4.65
CA GLU A 69 -2.13 7.56 -4.36
C GLU A 69 -1.98 8.90 -5.10
N SER A 70 -1.31 9.83 -4.50
CA SER A 70 -1.00 11.12 -5.12
C SER A 70 0.42 11.55 -4.80
N PHE A 71 1.07 12.19 -5.76
CA PHE A 71 2.39 12.76 -5.60
C PHE A 71 2.29 14.29 -5.57
N ASP A 72 2.87 14.86 -4.56
CA ASP A 72 3.01 16.29 -4.38
C ASP A 72 4.40 16.70 -4.89
N HIS A 73 4.44 17.33 -6.05
CA HIS A 73 5.68 17.71 -6.73
C HIS A 73 6.48 18.77 -5.96
N ASP A 74 5.80 19.69 -5.28
CA ASP A 74 6.47 20.78 -4.56
C ASP A 74 7.17 20.27 -3.30
N SER A 75 6.53 19.40 -2.56
CA SER A 75 7.07 18.82 -1.33
C SER A 75 7.76 17.47 -1.53
N GLN A 76 7.74 16.91 -2.75
CA GLN A 76 8.27 15.59 -3.09
C GLN A 76 7.77 14.49 -2.13
N LYS A 77 6.46 14.45 -1.90
CA LYS A 77 5.82 13.52 -0.96
C LYS A 77 4.79 12.65 -1.68
N ILE A 78 4.81 11.37 -1.36
CA ILE A 78 3.76 10.43 -1.77
C ILE A 78 2.72 10.39 -0.68
N ARG A 79 1.45 10.52 -1.06
CA ARG A 79 0.30 10.44 -0.17
C ARG A 79 -0.53 9.21 -0.51
N LEU A 80 -0.62 8.27 0.42
CA LEU A 80 -1.49 7.11 0.33
C LEU A 80 -2.81 7.45 1.02
N HIS A 81 -3.91 7.48 0.26
CA HIS A 81 -5.25 7.81 0.76
C HIS A 81 -6.01 6.55 1.12
N TYR A 82 -6.36 6.43 2.38
CA TYR A 82 -7.17 5.35 2.95
C TYR A 82 -8.55 5.86 3.36
N LEU A 83 -9.45 4.95 3.70
CA LEU A 83 -10.73 5.32 4.27
C LEU A 83 -10.53 5.93 5.66
N GLY A 84 -10.71 7.26 5.76
CA GLY A 84 -10.62 8.01 7.00
C GLY A 84 -9.25 8.58 7.38
N TYR A 85 -8.16 8.24 6.67
CA TYR A 85 -6.86 8.84 6.93
C TYR A 85 -5.96 8.88 5.67
N THR A 86 -4.90 9.67 5.74
CA THR A 86 -3.88 9.77 4.70
C THR A 86 -2.51 9.52 5.30
N ARG A 87 -1.73 8.63 4.71
CA ARG A 87 -0.33 8.42 5.08
C ARG A 87 0.57 9.19 4.14
N ILE A 88 1.50 9.94 4.71
CA ILE A 88 2.49 10.71 3.96
C ILE A 88 3.84 9.98 4.03
N ILE A 89 4.45 9.78 2.87
CA ILE A 89 5.77 9.19 2.70
C ILE A 89 6.64 10.24 2.05
N SER A 90 7.74 10.58 2.69
CA SER A 90 8.70 11.56 2.20
C SER A 90 10.11 11.01 2.31
N ARG A 91 11.01 11.57 1.52
CA ARG A 91 12.43 11.24 1.62
C ARG A 91 13.03 11.57 3.00
N GLU A 92 12.53 12.61 3.67
CA GLU A 92 12.97 12.95 5.03
C GLU A 92 12.71 11.80 6.01
N ASN A 93 11.54 11.14 5.87
CA ASN A 93 11.15 10.03 6.73
C ASN A 93 11.78 8.69 6.30
N TYR A 94 12.05 8.53 5.00
CA TYR A 94 12.62 7.32 4.42
C TYR A 94 13.74 7.69 3.44
N PRO A 95 14.94 8.03 3.94
CA PRO A 95 16.04 8.53 3.10
C PRO A 95 16.66 7.46 2.18
N ILE A 96 16.43 6.17 2.44
CA ILE A 96 17.07 5.08 1.75
C ILE A 96 16.08 4.36 0.84
N LEU A 97 16.36 4.34 -0.46
CA LEU A 97 15.68 3.49 -1.44
C LEU A 97 16.45 2.18 -1.59
N LEU A 98 15.81 1.05 -1.27
CA LEU A 98 16.40 -0.28 -1.41
C LEU A 98 16.16 -0.78 -2.84
N THR A 99 17.14 -0.61 -3.72
CA THR A 99 17.07 -1.02 -5.13
C THR A 99 17.43 -2.49 -5.31
N GLY A 100 16.78 -3.16 -6.29
CA GLY A 100 17.09 -4.54 -6.68
C GLY A 100 16.69 -5.60 -5.64
N GLN A 101 15.87 -5.25 -4.66
CA GLN A 101 15.40 -6.17 -3.63
C GLN A 101 13.91 -6.46 -3.82
N ASP A 102 13.56 -7.73 -3.69
CA ASP A 102 12.17 -8.20 -3.71
C ASP A 102 11.89 -8.94 -2.40
N LEU A 103 11.59 -8.16 -1.36
CA LEU A 103 11.40 -8.71 -0.02
C LEU A 103 10.13 -9.55 0.10
N ILE A 104 9.08 -9.20 -0.64
CA ILE A 104 7.77 -9.86 -0.50
C ILE A 104 7.74 -11.21 -1.24
N ASN A 105 8.38 -11.30 -2.41
CA ASN A 105 8.43 -12.54 -3.19
C ASN A 105 9.59 -13.46 -2.76
N ASN A 106 10.52 -12.97 -1.96
CA ASN A 106 11.67 -13.73 -1.45
C ASN A 106 11.33 -14.46 -0.13
N GLY A 107 10.34 -15.37 -0.18
CA GLY A 107 9.98 -16.20 0.97
C GLY A 107 9.42 -15.44 2.17
N ALA A 108 8.76 -14.30 1.95
CA ALA A 108 8.21 -13.51 3.04
C ALA A 108 7.10 -14.26 3.78
N ILE A 109 7.13 -14.21 5.10
CA ILE A 109 6.10 -14.73 5.99
C ILE A 109 5.31 -13.59 6.62
N ARG A 110 4.02 -13.83 6.86
CA ARG A 110 3.12 -12.87 7.49
C ARG A 110 3.32 -12.90 9.00
N LEU A 111 3.51 -11.74 9.61
CA LEU A 111 3.52 -11.59 11.06
C LEU A 111 2.16 -11.11 11.56
N CYS A 112 1.66 -10.00 11.00
CA CYS A 112 0.34 -9.44 11.22
C CYS A 112 -0.06 -8.72 9.92
N ALA A 113 -0.51 -9.47 8.92
CA ALA A 113 -0.68 -8.96 7.58
C ALA A 113 -1.77 -9.71 6.79
N SER A 114 -2.40 -9.02 5.83
CA SER A 114 -3.19 -9.63 4.78
C SER A 114 -2.30 -9.96 3.58
N GLY A 115 -2.56 -11.08 2.95
CA GLY A 115 -1.92 -11.46 1.69
C GLY A 115 -2.97 -11.89 0.69
N GLY A 116 -3.62 -10.89 0.05
CA GLY A 116 -4.62 -11.11 -0.98
C GLY A 116 -5.98 -10.46 -0.72
N LEU A 117 -6.44 -10.32 0.53
CA LEU A 117 -7.69 -9.60 0.80
C LEU A 117 -7.44 -8.10 0.66
N PHE A 118 -7.95 -7.50 -0.41
CA PHE A 118 -7.73 -6.10 -0.82
C PHE A 118 -6.25 -5.70 -0.96
N GLY A 119 -5.34 -6.67 -1.25
CA GLY A 119 -3.90 -6.42 -1.42
C GLY A 119 -3.02 -7.05 -0.34
N TYR A 120 -1.79 -6.58 -0.25
CA TYR A 120 -0.74 -7.09 0.64
C TYR A 120 -0.34 -6.00 1.63
N TRP A 121 -1.02 -5.95 2.76
CA TRP A 121 -0.80 -4.92 3.77
C TRP A 121 -0.49 -5.52 5.14
N GLY A 122 0.21 -4.74 5.97
CA GLY A 122 0.58 -5.13 7.32
C GLY A 122 2.05 -5.49 7.48
N LYS A 123 2.39 -6.17 8.57
CA LYS A 123 3.76 -6.51 8.95
C LYS A 123 4.18 -7.87 8.41
N TRP A 124 5.32 -7.90 7.77
CA TRP A 124 5.92 -9.06 7.13
C TRP A 124 7.35 -9.26 7.60
N LYS A 125 7.84 -10.47 7.45
CA LYS A 125 9.25 -10.82 7.61
C LYS A 125 9.73 -11.49 6.33
N SER A 126 10.74 -10.91 5.70
CA SER A 126 11.36 -11.46 4.48
C SER A 126 12.15 -12.74 4.80
N GLY A 127 12.43 -13.55 3.77
CA GLY A 127 13.23 -14.79 3.90
C GLY A 127 14.64 -14.57 4.43
N ASP A 128 15.20 -13.37 4.26
CA ASP A 128 16.50 -12.97 4.83
C ASP A 128 16.41 -12.48 6.29
N GLY A 129 15.21 -12.51 6.90
CA GLY A 129 14.98 -12.18 8.30
C GLY A 129 14.62 -10.71 8.57
N ARG A 130 14.61 -9.81 7.57
CA ARG A 130 14.25 -8.41 7.75
C ARG A 130 12.74 -8.22 7.91
N ASN A 131 12.35 -7.38 8.85
CA ASN A 131 10.95 -6.99 9.02
C ASN A 131 10.63 -5.80 8.14
N PHE A 132 9.45 -5.81 7.51
CA PHE A 132 8.95 -4.67 6.74
C PHE A 132 7.44 -4.53 6.88
N THR A 133 6.93 -3.32 6.63
CA THR A 133 5.49 -3.04 6.58
C THR A 133 5.08 -2.80 5.13
N SER A 134 4.14 -3.58 4.65
CA SER A 134 3.66 -3.48 3.26
C SER A 134 2.37 -2.65 3.18
N TYR A 135 2.27 -1.86 2.13
CA TYR A 135 1.11 -1.05 1.74
C TYR A 135 0.85 -1.20 0.24
N ILE A 136 1.03 -2.40 -0.30
CA ILE A 136 0.95 -2.67 -1.72
C ILE A 136 -0.35 -3.38 -2.10
N THR A 137 -0.84 -3.12 -3.29
CA THR A 137 -2.01 -3.75 -3.90
C THR A 137 -1.62 -4.78 -4.95
N HIS A 138 -0.47 -4.57 -5.60
CA HIS A 138 0.11 -5.44 -6.61
C HIS A 138 1.55 -5.79 -6.25
N ARG A 139 1.87 -7.09 -6.12
CA ARG A 139 3.19 -7.52 -5.62
C ARG A 139 4.26 -7.67 -6.70
N GLU A 140 3.89 -7.63 -7.97
CA GLU A 140 4.81 -7.84 -9.10
C GLU A 140 5.12 -6.56 -9.85
N GLU A 141 4.30 -5.50 -9.70
CA GLU A 141 4.44 -4.26 -10.45
C GLU A 141 4.72 -3.05 -9.55
N ASN A 142 5.74 -2.29 -9.92
CA ASN A 142 6.05 -1.00 -9.29
C ASN A 142 6.16 -1.05 -7.77
N VAL A 143 6.76 -2.12 -7.23
CA VAL A 143 7.00 -2.27 -5.79
C VAL A 143 8.33 -1.65 -5.42
N TYR A 144 8.31 -0.70 -4.50
CA TYR A 144 9.51 -0.03 -3.98
C TYR A 144 9.60 -0.23 -2.46
N TYR A 145 10.82 -0.49 -2.02
CA TYR A 145 11.14 -0.63 -0.60
C TYR A 145 11.92 0.58 -0.14
N LEU A 146 11.36 1.30 0.83
CA LEU A 146 11.93 2.52 1.39
C LEU A 146 12.29 2.27 2.85
N SER A 147 13.42 2.82 3.31
CA SER A 147 13.90 2.61 4.67
C SER A 147 14.32 3.90 5.35
N ASP A 148 14.06 3.97 6.65
CA ASP A 148 14.61 5.00 7.55
C ASP A 148 15.91 4.55 8.25
N GLY A 149 16.47 3.39 7.84
CA GLY A 149 17.61 2.74 8.48
C GLY A 149 17.22 1.67 9.51
N THR A 150 16.03 1.74 10.07
CA THR A 150 15.50 0.78 11.06
C THR A 150 14.26 0.06 10.56
N ASN A 151 13.34 0.81 9.97
CA ASN A 151 12.08 0.31 9.45
C ASN A 151 12.12 0.30 7.92
N ILE A 152 11.51 -0.72 7.34
CA ILE A 152 11.34 -0.83 5.89
C ILE A 152 9.85 -0.78 5.61
N ILE A 153 9.47 -0.01 4.59
CA ILE A 153 8.11 -0.01 4.04
C ILE A 153 8.14 -0.43 2.57
N ALA A 154 7.08 -1.11 2.14
CA ALA A 154 6.84 -1.46 0.75
C ALA A 154 5.62 -0.70 0.24
N ILE A 155 5.73 -0.06 -0.92
CA ILE A 155 4.65 0.68 -1.58
C ILE A 155 4.60 0.35 -3.06
N ASN A 156 3.43 0.48 -3.69
CA ASN A 156 3.36 0.66 -5.14
C ASN A 156 3.45 2.16 -5.45
N ALA A 157 4.18 2.52 -6.48
CA ALA A 157 4.21 3.89 -6.97
C ALA A 157 4.71 3.92 -8.42
N PRO A 158 4.30 4.88 -9.27
CA PRO A 158 4.96 5.11 -10.55
C PRO A 158 6.45 5.37 -10.37
N LYS A 159 7.27 4.83 -11.28
CA LYS A 159 8.73 4.98 -11.23
C LYS A 159 9.14 6.45 -11.20
N GLU A 160 8.43 7.28 -11.96
CA GLU A 160 8.69 8.72 -12.08
C GLU A 160 8.60 9.45 -10.73
N TRP A 161 7.69 9.02 -9.83
CA TRP A 161 7.56 9.60 -8.50
C TRP A 161 8.75 9.26 -7.60
N ILE A 162 9.19 8.00 -7.67
CA ILE A 162 10.34 7.54 -6.92
C ILE A 162 11.62 8.23 -7.41
N ASP A 163 11.78 8.31 -8.73
CA ASP A 163 12.90 9.00 -9.34
C ASP A 163 12.94 10.47 -8.91
N GLN A 164 11.83 11.20 -8.99
CA GLN A 164 11.75 12.59 -8.52
C GLN A 164 12.04 12.74 -7.02
N MET A 165 11.54 11.83 -6.20
CA MET A 165 11.77 11.86 -4.75
C MET A 165 13.23 11.60 -4.38
N TYR A 166 13.98 10.81 -5.16
CA TYR A 166 15.35 10.40 -4.82
C TYR A 166 16.44 11.00 -5.72
N GLN A 167 16.13 11.43 -6.97
CA GLN A 167 17.12 12.00 -7.90
C GLN A 167 17.56 13.43 -7.57
N SER A 168 16.85 14.18 -6.78
CA SER A 168 17.20 15.56 -6.40
C SER A 168 18.50 15.70 -5.59
N THR A 169 19.38 14.70 -5.59
CA THR A 169 20.64 14.66 -4.84
C THR A 169 21.82 14.07 -5.61
N LEU A 170 21.76 13.95 -6.92
CA LEU A 170 23.02 13.91 -7.63
C LEU A 170 23.60 15.34 -7.55
N PRO A 171 24.70 15.58 -6.79
CA PRO A 171 25.41 16.85 -6.90
C PRO A 171 25.72 16.98 -8.40
N GLY A 172 25.35 18.13 -8.96
CA GLY A 172 25.57 18.41 -10.37
C GLY A 172 26.96 17.93 -10.76
N GLU A 173 27.08 17.25 -11.89
CA GLU A 173 28.32 17.19 -12.64
C GLU A 173 28.72 18.66 -12.89
N GLU A 174 29.48 19.22 -11.94
CA GLU A 174 30.23 20.43 -12.20
C GLU A 174 31.12 20.10 -13.38
N GLY A 175 30.78 20.74 -14.50
CA GLY A 175 31.46 20.60 -15.74
C GLY A 175 32.97 20.66 -15.52
N VAL A 176 33.65 19.57 -15.85
CA VAL A 176 35.09 19.60 -16.06
C VAL A 176 35.30 20.55 -17.23
N GLY A 177 35.57 21.81 -16.90
CA GLY A 177 36.01 22.80 -17.85
C GLY A 177 37.35 22.35 -18.38
N ASP A 178 37.37 22.11 -19.73
CA ASP A 178 38.58 22.01 -20.49
C ASP A 178 39.41 23.29 -20.29
N HIS A 179 40.60 23.13 -19.79
CA HIS A 179 41.70 24.06 -19.92
C HIS A 179 42.91 23.34 -20.51
#